data_d5aeccff8c76b2c55c769082f656c4a4
#
_entry.id   d5aeccff8c76b2c55c769082f656c4a4
#
_cell.length_a   1.000
_cell.length_b   1.000
_cell.length_c   1.000
_cell.angle_alpha   90.00
_cell.angle_beta   90.00
_cell.angle_gamma   90.00
#
_symmetry.space_group_name_H-M   'P 1'
#
loop_
_entity.id
_entity.type
_entity.pdbx_description
1 polymer ?
#
loop_
_entity_poly.entity_id
_entity_poly.type
_entity_poly.pdbx_seq_one_letter_code
_entity_poly.pdbx_strand_id
1 'polypeptide(L)'
;MAGGNNVSASTVRRWSLEVIALLAARTPRLDRALRRIARKGGVVVLLDGTLVRTRRRTGEENRPNYSGKHKAHGLLFLALTDERGNLVWISAAKPGRSSEITTARHNKITAHLREAGLGALADLGFVGLDDDPDNPVIVTGRKATRGKPLTAAQKEANKLVSRERAANEHGLADLKNWRILTKVRMNAKHATQLLRALLVLTNAEVSR
;
A
#
# COMPACT_ATOMS: atom_id res chain seq x y z
N MET A 1 -3.39 2.43 30.79
CA MET A 1 -4.65 3.19 30.56
C MET A 1 -5.83 2.66 31.40
N ALA A 2 -6.00 1.35 31.59
CA ALA A 2 -7.14 0.85 32.38
C ALA A 2 -7.06 1.16 33.89
N GLY A 3 -5.87 1.28 34.47
CA GLY A 3 -5.69 1.43 35.92
C GLY A 3 -6.01 2.82 36.51
N GLY A 4 -6.15 3.86 35.66
CA GLY A 4 -6.41 5.24 36.16
C GLY A 4 -7.89 5.67 36.12
N ASN A 5 -8.77 4.89 35.46
CA ASN A 5 -10.14 5.33 35.15
C ASN A 5 -11.24 4.35 35.59
N ASN A 6 -10.95 3.43 36.50
CA ASN A 6 -11.88 2.36 36.95
C ASN A 6 -12.54 1.56 35.80
N VAL A 7 -11.86 1.44 34.63
CA VAL A 7 -12.36 0.74 33.46
C VAL A 7 -11.56 -0.56 33.25
N SER A 8 -12.24 -1.66 33.01
CA SER A 8 -11.59 -2.95 32.78
C SER A 8 -10.74 -2.95 31.47
N ALA A 9 -9.66 -3.71 31.46
CA ALA A 9 -8.82 -3.88 30.26
C ALA A 9 -9.63 -4.45 29.06
N SER A 10 -10.63 -5.28 29.31
CA SER A 10 -11.54 -5.81 28.27
C SER A 10 -12.40 -4.70 27.66
N THR A 11 -12.91 -3.79 28.48
CA THR A 11 -13.68 -2.63 28.02
C THR A 11 -12.85 -1.70 27.16
N VAL A 12 -11.62 -1.38 27.60
CA VAL A 12 -10.68 -0.55 26.82
C VAL A 12 -10.38 -1.21 25.47
N ARG A 13 -10.15 -2.53 25.48
CA ARG A 13 -9.92 -3.27 24.23
C ARG A 13 -11.13 -3.21 23.29
N ARG A 14 -12.34 -3.40 23.81
CA ARG A 14 -13.57 -3.31 23.02
C ARG A 14 -13.71 -1.95 22.37
N TRP A 15 -13.62 -0.88 23.14
CA TRP A 15 -13.69 0.49 22.62
C TRP A 15 -12.62 0.78 21.58
N SER A 16 -11.39 0.34 21.80
CA SER A 16 -10.32 0.49 20.82
C SER A 16 -10.64 -0.20 19.50
N LEU A 17 -11.21 -1.42 19.53
CA LEU A 17 -11.61 -2.13 18.32
C LEU A 17 -12.79 -1.46 17.60
N GLU A 18 -13.75 -0.93 18.34
CA GLU A 18 -14.87 -0.15 17.81
C GLU A 18 -14.38 1.12 17.09
N VAL A 19 -13.49 1.90 17.72
CA VAL A 19 -12.90 3.09 17.12
C VAL A 19 -12.12 2.74 15.85
N ILE A 20 -11.30 1.67 15.87
CA ILE A 20 -10.57 1.19 14.69
C ILE A 20 -11.55 0.83 13.57
N ALA A 21 -12.66 0.15 13.88
CA ALA A 21 -13.66 -0.23 12.88
C ALA A 21 -14.36 1.01 12.28
N LEU A 22 -14.73 1.98 13.10
CA LEU A 22 -15.35 3.24 12.67
C LEU A 22 -14.42 4.06 11.77
N LEU A 23 -13.14 4.18 12.13
CA LEU A 23 -12.15 4.87 11.31
C LEU A 23 -11.91 4.11 10.00
N ALA A 24 -11.73 2.79 10.06
CA ALA A 24 -11.53 1.98 8.85
C ALA A 24 -12.69 2.08 7.87
N ALA A 25 -13.91 2.21 8.34
CA ALA A 25 -15.10 2.41 7.50
C ALA A 25 -15.09 3.74 6.73
N ARG A 26 -14.34 4.74 7.19
CA ARG A 26 -14.15 6.03 6.48
C ARG A 26 -13.14 5.96 5.34
N THR A 27 -12.37 4.89 5.25
CA THR A 27 -11.40 4.71 4.15
C THR A 27 -12.16 4.55 2.82
N PRO A 28 -11.84 5.34 1.79
CA PRO A 28 -12.51 5.24 0.51
C PRO A 28 -12.21 3.89 -0.15
N ARG A 29 -13.17 3.37 -0.89
CA ARG A 29 -12.93 2.25 -1.81
C ARG A 29 -12.03 2.72 -2.95
N LEU A 30 -11.35 1.79 -3.62
CA LEU A 30 -10.40 2.08 -4.69
C LEU A 30 -11.02 2.96 -5.79
N ASP A 31 -12.18 2.58 -6.30
CA ASP A 31 -12.89 3.32 -7.34
C ASP A 31 -13.19 4.78 -6.93
N ARG A 32 -13.61 4.99 -5.68
CA ARG A 32 -13.89 6.33 -5.15
C ARG A 32 -12.61 7.16 -4.94
N ALA A 33 -11.54 6.52 -4.47
CA ALA A 33 -10.25 7.18 -4.29
C ALA A 33 -9.71 7.71 -5.62
N LEU A 34 -9.69 6.88 -6.65
CA LEU A 34 -9.22 7.25 -7.98
C LEU A 34 -10.09 8.33 -8.63
N ARG A 35 -11.42 8.20 -8.62
CA ARG A 35 -12.32 9.24 -9.11
C ARG A 35 -12.16 10.57 -8.39
N ARG A 36 -11.82 10.56 -7.10
CA ARG A 36 -11.54 11.79 -6.34
C ARG A 36 -10.28 12.48 -6.85
N ILE A 37 -9.23 11.73 -7.20
CA ILE A 37 -7.99 12.26 -7.77
C ILE A 37 -8.27 12.86 -9.15
N ALA A 38 -8.94 12.14 -10.05
CA ALA A 38 -9.28 12.59 -11.38
C ALA A 38 -10.12 13.90 -11.35
N ARG A 39 -11.12 13.99 -10.46
CA ARG A 39 -11.92 15.22 -10.29
C ARG A 39 -11.12 16.43 -9.81
N LYS A 40 -9.98 16.22 -9.15
CA LYS A 40 -9.07 17.28 -8.72
C LYS A 40 -8.02 17.65 -9.77
N GLY A 41 -8.12 17.06 -10.98
CA GLY A 41 -7.20 17.30 -12.08
C GLY A 41 -5.93 16.47 -12.02
N GLY A 42 -5.83 15.48 -11.12
CA GLY A 42 -4.71 14.53 -11.11
C GLY A 42 -4.77 13.62 -12.33
N VAL A 43 -3.62 13.26 -12.86
CA VAL A 43 -3.48 12.40 -14.04
C VAL A 43 -2.76 11.09 -13.75
N VAL A 44 -1.99 11.04 -12.65
CA VAL A 44 -1.20 9.88 -12.29
C VAL A 44 -1.31 9.59 -10.78
N VAL A 45 -1.16 8.33 -10.41
CA VAL A 45 -1.00 7.88 -9.02
C VAL A 45 0.29 7.09 -8.90
N LEU A 46 0.80 6.95 -7.68
CA LEU A 46 1.97 6.14 -7.41
C LEU A 46 1.51 4.84 -6.76
N LEU A 47 1.89 3.71 -7.33
CA LEU A 47 1.56 2.37 -6.84
C LEU A 47 2.80 1.72 -6.24
N ASP A 48 2.69 1.26 -5.01
CA ASP A 48 3.78 0.55 -4.33
C ASP A 48 3.28 -0.60 -3.47
N GLY A 49 4.16 -1.57 -3.22
CA GLY A 49 3.95 -2.69 -2.33
C GLY A 49 4.69 -2.49 -1.00
N THR A 50 4.01 -2.70 0.10
CA THR A 50 4.65 -2.58 1.42
C THR A 50 4.43 -3.81 2.27
N LEU A 51 5.50 -4.27 2.94
CA LEU A 51 5.44 -5.34 3.93
C LEU A 51 5.31 -4.73 5.33
N VAL A 52 4.19 -5.00 5.98
CA VAL A 52 4.03 -4.74 7.42
C VAL A 52 4.50 -5.97 8.18
N ARG A 53 5.62 -5.82 8.89
CA ARG A 53 6.22 -6.94 9.63
C ARG A 53 5.30 -7.41 10.74
N THR A 54 5.18 -8.72 10.87
CA THR A 54 4.48 -9.36 11.98
C THR A 54 5.50 -10.08 12.86
N ARG A 55 5.22 -10.16 14.16
CA ARG A 55 6.04 -11.01 15.03
C ARG A 55 5.84 -12.46 14.62
N ARG A 56 6.95 -13.19 14.47
CA ARG A 56 6.92 -14.61 14.14
C ARG A 56 6.03 -15.35 15.13
N ARG A 57 5.04 -16.08 14.63
CA ARG A 57 4.31 -17.10 15.37
C ARG A 57 4.94 -18.44 15.04
N THR A 58 5.11 -19.29 16.02
CA THR A 58 5.49 -20.68 15.84
C THR A 58 4.31 -21.43 15.21
N GLY A 59 4.56 -22.21 14.16
CA GLY A 59 3.56 -23.04 13.51
C GLY A 59 3.61 -22.98 11.99
N GLU A 60 3.10 -24.01 11.33
CA GLU A 60 3.07 -24.16 9.86
C GLU A 60 2.25 -23.08 9.18
N GLU A 61 1.18 -22.62 9.82
CA GLU A 61 0.29 -21.56 9.30
C GLU A 61 0.98 -20.22 9.08
N ASN A 62 2.14 -19.98 9.69
CA ASN A 62 2.88 -18.74 9.51
C ASN A 62 3.84 -18.74 8.30
N ARG A 63 4.11 -19.91 7.71
CA ARG A 63 4.98 -20.04 6.54
C ARG A 63 4.55 -19.19 5.35
N PRO A 64 3.23 -19.03 5.03
CA PRO A 64 2.78 -18.15 3.97
C PRO A 64 3.10 -16.67 4.20
N ASN A 65 3.31 -16.25 5.44
CA ASN A 65 3.62 -14.85 5.78
C ASN A 65 5.12 -14.52 5.66
N TYR A 66 5.99 -15.49 5.36
CA TYR A 66 7.41 -15.22 5.14
C TYR A 66 7.65 -14.66 3.74
N SER A 67 8.19 -13.43 3.68
CA SER A 67 8.61 -12.79 2.44
C SER A 67 10.09 -13.08 2.17
N GLY A 68 10.40 -13.79 1.11
CA GLY A 68 11.78 -14.02 0.66
C GLY A 68 12.48 -12.73 0.22
N LYS A 69 11.74 -11.78 -0.38
CA LYS A 69 12.25 -10.46 -0.78
C LYS A 69 12.75 -9.65 0.43
N HIS A 70 11.99 -9.65 1.52
CA HIS A 70 12.28 -8.88 2.72
C HIS A 70 12.95 -9.68 3.84
N LYS A 71 13.16 -10.98 3.65
CA LYS A 71 13.69 -11.93 4.65
C LYS A 71 13.00 -11.79 6.02
N ALA A 72 11.70 -11.58 6.02
CA ALA A 72 10.91 -11.29 7.20
C ALA A 72 9.49 -11.85 7.09
N HIS A 73 8.87 -12.17 8.23
CA HIS A 73 7.45 -12.46 8.31
C HIS A 73 6.65 -11.16 8.32
N GLY A 74 5.58 -11.10 7.52
CA GLY A 74 4.74 -9.94 7.43
C GLY A 74 3.50 -10.17 6.58
N LEU A 75 2.74 -9.11 6.42
CA LEU A 75 1.60 -9.04 5.54
C LEU A 75 1.88 -8.01 4.45
N LEU A 76 1.65 -8.40 3.20
CA LEU A 76 1.78 -7.52 2.05
C LEU A 76 0.52 -6.66 1.89
N PHE A 77 0.73 -5.39 1.66
CA PHE A 77 -0.29 -4.43 1.27
C PHE A 77 0.15 -3.69 0.01
N LEU A 78 -0.79 -3.35 -0.85
CA LEU A 78 -0.59 -2.35 -1.89
C LEU A 78 -1.10 -1.01 -1.40
N ALA A 79 -0.38 0.03 -1.74
CA ALA A 79 -0.72 1.40 -1.43
C ALA A 79 -0.76 2.25 -2.70
N LEU A 80 -1.69 3.19 -2.74
CA LEU A 80 -1.74 4.24 -3.75
C LEU A 80 -1.57 5.59 -3.07
N THR A 81 -0.71 6.42 -3.64
CA THR A 81 -0.58 7.83 -3.26
C THR A 81 -0.92 8.71 -4.46
N ASP A 82 -1.32 9.95 -4.19
CA ASP A 82 -1.43 10.97 -5.22
C ASP A 82 -0.04 11.52 -5.61
N GLU A 83 0.01 12.41 -6.58
CA GLU A 83 1.24 13.06 -7.08
C GLU A 83 1.99 13.84 -5.99
N ARG A 84 1.31 14.22 -4.92
CA ARG A 84 1.88 14.94 -3.77
C ARG A 84 2.42 14.01 -2.69
N GLY A 85 2.27 12.70 -2.87
CA GLY A 85 2.67 11.70 -1.89
C GLY A 85 1.63 11.41 -0.80
N ASN A 86 0.43 12.00 -0.86
CA ASN A 86 -0.62 11.69 0.11
C ASN A 86 -1.15 10.28 -0.11
N LEU A 87 -1.19 9.48 0.93
CA LEU A 87 -1.71 8.13 0.87
C LEU A 87 -3.23 8.15 0.71
N VAL A 88 -3.75 7.67 -0.42
CA VAL A 88 -5.16 7.74 -0.78
C VAL A 88 -5.91 6.44 -0.61
N TRP A 89 -5.21 5.31 -0.70
CA TRP A 89 -5.82 4.00 -0.58
C TRP A 89 -4.81 2.93 -0.17
N ILE A 90 -5.30 1.90 0.51
CA ILE A 90 -4.54 0.70 0.87
C ILE A 90 -5.38 -0.55 0.65
N SER A 91 -4.77 -1.62 0.13
CA SER A 91 -5.43 -2.90 -0.12
C SER A 91 -5.79 -3.65 1.17
N ALA A 92 -6.53 -4.73 1.02
CA ALA A 92 -6.56 -5.74 2.06
C ALA A 92 -5.22 -6.46 2.17
N ALA A 93 -4.91 -6.93 3.37
CA ALA A 93 -3.69 -7.69 3.66
C ALA A 93 -3.64 -8.98 2.85
N LYS A 94 -2.47 -9.28 2.30
CA LYS A 94 -2.14 -10.58 1.71
C LYS A 94 -0.97 -11.21 2.48
N PRO A 95 -0.79 -12.54 2.43
CA PRO A 95 0.39 -13.18 3.00
C PRO A 95 1.68 -12.56 2.46
N GLY A 96 2.71 -12.42 3.29
CA GLY A 96 3.95 -11.74 2.92
C GLY A 96 4.73 -12.35 1.76
N ARG A 97 4.48 -13.62 1.42
CA ARG A 97 5.02 -14.28 0.23
C ARG A 97 4.32 -13.92 -1.08
N SER A 98 3.15 -13.27 -0.99
CA SER A 98 2.35 -12.91 -2.19
C SER A 98 3.13 -11.95 -3.07
N SER A 99 3.00 -12.11 -4.40
CA SER A 99 3.57 -11.17 -5.34
C SER A 99 2.73 -9.89 -5.42
N GLU A 100 3.40 -8.76 -5.65
CA GLU A 100 2.77 -7.45 -5.84
C GLU A 100 1.84 -7.47 -7.07
N ILE A 101 2.28 -8.05 -8.18
CA ILE A 101 1.46 -8.22 -9.41
C ILE A 101 0.19 -9.03 -9.13
N THR A 102 0.32 -10.19 -8.48
CA THR A 102 -0.84 -11.03 -8.18
C THR A 102 -1.83 -10.29 -7.28
N THR A 103 -1.32 -9.52 -6.34
CA THR A 103 -2.15 -8.69 -5.45
C THR A 103 -2.82 -7.54 -6.22
N ALA A 104 -2.12 -6.91 -7.16
CA ALA A 104 -2.67 -5.85 -8.00
C ALA A 104 -3.76 -6.37 -8.94
N ARG A 105 -3.55 -7.52 -9.57
CA ARG A 105 -4.55 -8.20 -10.41
C ARG A 105 -5.80 -8.57 -9.61
N HIS A 106 -5.63 -9.09 -8.39
CA HIS A 106 -6.74 -9.41 -7.49
C HIS A 106 -7.58 -8.18 -7.13
N ASN A 107 -6.94 -7.03 -6.97
CA ASN A 107 -7.61 -5.76 -6.71
C ASN A 107 -8.09 -5.03 -7.98
N LYS A 108 -7.90 -5.62 -9.17
CA LYS A 108 -8.29 -5.06 -10.48
C LYS A 108 -7.77 -3.62 -10.69
N ILE A 109 -6.52 -3.36 -10.27
CA ILE A 109 -5.94 -2.01 -10.28
C ILE A 109 -5.99 -1.38 -11.68
N THR A 110 -5.58 -2.11 -12.73
CA THR A 110 -5.57 -1.62 -14.11
C THR A 110 -6.97 -1.23 -14.61
N ALA A 111 -7.99 -2.05 -14.33
CA ALA A 111 -9.36 -1.75 -14.70
C ALA A 111 -9.86 -0.46 -14.02
N HIS A 112 -9.62 -0.31 -12.71
CA HIS A 112 -10.03 0.89 -11.99
C HIS A 112 -9.28 2.15 -12.43
N LEU A 113 -8.00 2.03 -12.83
CA LEU A 113 -7.24 3.14 -13.41
C LEU A 113 -7.84 3.59 -14.74
N ARG A 114 -8.15 2.64 -15.65
CA ARG A 114 -8.79 2.93 -16.94
C ARG A 114 -10.15 3.61 -16.76
N GLU A 115 -11.01 3.07 -15.86
CA GLU A 115 -12.31 3.68 -15.55
C GLU A 115 -12.19 5.10 -15.01
N ALA A 116 -11.12 5.42 -14.31
CA ALA A 116 -10.89 6.74 -13.73
C ALA A 116 -10.15 7.69 -14.69
N GLY A 117 -9.63 7.20 -15.83
CA GLY A 117 -8.78 7.97 -16.74
C GLY A 117 -7.43 8.36 -16.15
N LEU A 118 -6.87 7.50 -15.28
CA LEU A 118 -5.60 7.74 -14.59
C LEU A 118 -4.53 6.73 -15.00
N GLY A 119 -3.27 7.18 -15.02
CA GLY A 119 -2.11 6.30 -15.05
C GLY A 119 -1.58 5.98 -13.65
N ALA A 120 -0.68 5.01 -13.56
CA ALA A 120 0.08 4.75 -12.34
C ALA A 120 1.56 4.58 -12.63
N LEU A 121 2.42 5.22 -11.82
CA LEU A 121 3.85 4.91 -11.75
C LEU A 121 4.06 3.83 -10.71
N ALA A 122 4.77 2.78 -11.08
CA ALA A 122 5.02 1.64 -10.21
C ALA A 122 6.48 1.20 -10.25
N ASP A 123 6.90 0.41 -9.25
CA ASP A 123 8.24 -0.14 -9.23
C ASP A 123 8.40 -1.34 -10.18
N LEU A 124 9.62 -1.87 -10.28
CA LEU A 124 9.92 -3.03 -11.11
C LEU A 124 9.20 -4.31 -10.67
N GLY A 125 8.61 -4.34 -9.48
CA GLY A 125 7.78 -5.43 -8.99
C GLY A 125 6.45 -5.56 -9.72
N PHE A 126 6.05 -4.54 -10.49
CA PHE A 126 4.81 -4.50 -11.26
C PHE A 126 5.01 -4.65 -12.77
N VAL A 127 6.21 -4.94 -13.23
CA VAL A 127 6.48 -5.21 -14.65
C VAL A 127 5.62 -6.37 -15.14
N GLY A 128 4.84 -6.16 -16.24
CA GLY A 128 3.88 -7.13 -16.77
C GLY A 128 2.53 -7.15 -16.03
N LEU A 129 2.23 -6.12 -15.24
CA LEU A 129 0.89 -5.96 -14.67
C LEU A 129 -0.12 -5.53 -15.72
N ASP A 130 0.29 -4.66 -16.62
CA ASP A 130 -0.49 -4.16 -17.74
C ASP A 130 0.14 -4.65 -19.04
N ASP A 131 -0.60 -5.44 -19.79
CA ASP A 131 -0.14 -6.07 -21.03
C ASP A 131 -0.73 -5.35 -22.27
N ASP A 132 -1.40 -4.20 -22.11
CA ASP A 132 -1.95 -3.42 -23.20
C ASP A 132 -0.86 -2.48 -23.79
N PRO A 133 -0.31 -2.78 -25.00
CA PRO A 133 0.77 -2.00 -25.57
C PRO A 133 0.31 -0.64 -26.11
N ASP A 134 -0.98 -0.52 -26.48
CA ASP A 134 -1.51 0.65 -27.16
C ASP A 134 -1.99 1.71 -26.18
N ASN A 135 -2.45 1.29 -24.99
CA ASN A 135 -2.93 2.19 -23.94
C ASN A 135 -2.47 1.74 -22.54
N PRO A 136 -1.16 1.78 -22.26
CA PRO A 136 -0.64 1.36 -20.97
C PRO A 136 -1.03 2.35 -19.87
N VAL A 137 -1.70 1.85 -18.83
CA VAL A 137 -2.03 2.65 -17.63
C VAL A 137 -1.01 2.45 -16.50
N ILE A 138 -0.09 1.48 -16.63
CA ILE A 138 0.98 1.24 -15.67
C ILE A 138 2.32 1.56 -16.32
N VAL A 139 3.03 2.53 -15.76
CA VAL A 139 4.39 2.89 -16.16
C VAL A 139 5.37 2.39 -15.10
N THR A 140 6.29 1.54 -15.51
CA THR A 140 7.38 1.03 -14.66
C THR A 140 8.73 1.40 -15.25
N GLY A 141 9.76 1.39 -14.42
CA GLY A 141 11.14 1.42 -14.92
C GLY A 141 11.45 0.20 -15.78
N ARG A 142 12.51 0.30 -16.58
CA ARG A 142 13.03 -0.80 -17.38
C ARG A 142 14.20 -1.48 -16.65
N LYS A 143 14.24 -2.81 -16.70
CA LYS A 143 15.30 -3.61 -16.10
C LYS A 143 16.32 -4.04 -17.18
N ALA A 144 17.61 -3.89 -16.89
CA ALA A 144 18.64 -4.52 -17.70
C ALA A 144 18.51 -6.05 -17.65
N THR A 145 18.72 -6.72 -18.76
CA THR A 145 18.82 -8.18 -18.83
C THR A 145 20.26 -8.58 -19.19
N ARG A 146 20.61 -9.84 -18.94
CA ARG A 146 21.93 -10.38 -19.28
C ARG A 146 22.15 -10.23 -20.80
N GLY A 147 23.18 -9.49 -21.20
CA GLY A 147 23.49 -9.22 -22.62
C GLY A 147 22.73 -8.04 -23.25
N LYS A 148 21.79 -7.38 -22.56
CA LYS A 148 21.10 -6.17 -23.04
C LYS A 148 21.13 -5.10 -21.94
N PRO A 149 22.20 -4.29 -21.85
CA PRO A 149 22.26 -3.16 -20.94
C PRO A 149 21.25 -2.08 -21.34
N LEU A 150 20.83 -1.27 -20.37
CA LEU A 150 19.94 -0.13 -20.64
C LEU A 150 20.65 0.91 -21.52
N THR A 151 19.95 1.42 -22.52
CA THR A 151 20.39 2.59 -23.30
C THR A 151 20.42 3.85 -22.44
N ALA A 152 21.10 4.90 -22.90
CA ALA A 152 21.13 6.19 -22.20
C ALA A 152 19.72 6.76 -22.00
N ALA A 153 18.86 6.71 -23.03
CA ALA A 153 17.46 7.14 -22.95
C ALA A 153 16.64 6.33 -21.93
N GLN A 154 16.83 5.00 -21.86
CA GLN A 154 16.16 4.16 -20.87
C GLN A 154 16.61 4.44 -19.43
N LYS A 155 17.90 4.75 -19.23
CA LYS A 155 18.42 5.16 -17.93
C LYS A 155 17.81 6.48 -17.50
N GLU A 156 17.68 7.43 -18.42
CA GLU A 156 17.07 8.73 -18.13
C GLU A 156 15.57 8.60 -17.80
N ALA A 157 14.83 7.82 -18.59
CA ALA A 157 13.43 7.50 -18.28
C ALA A 157 13.28 6.84 -16.89
N ASN A 158 14.17 5.92 -16.53
CA ASN A 158 14.17 5.31 -15.20
C ASN A 158 14.43 6.32 -14.09
N LYS A 159 15.31 7.31 -14.31
CA LYS A 159 15.55 8.39 -13.32
C LYS A 159 14.30 9.25 -13.12
N LEU A 160 13.60 9.60 -14.21
CA LEU A 160 12.34 10.35 -14.12
C LEU A 160 11.30 9.58 -13.31
N VAL A 161 11.05 8.31 -13.64
CA VAL A 161 10.12 7.46 -12.88
C VAL A 161 10.53 7.36 -11.40
N SER A 162 11.82 7.20 -11.11
CA SER A 162 12.30 7.10 -9.72
C SER A 162 12.13 8.42 -8.97
N ARG A 163 12.37 9.56 -9.63
CA ARG A 163 12.20 10.89 -9.04
C ARG A 163 10.74 11.14 -8.69
N GLU A 164 9.82 10.88 -9.61
CA GLU A 164 8.40 11.06 -9.37
C GLU A 164 7.87 10.11 -8.27
N ARG A 165 8.45 8.90 -8.18
CA ARG A 165 8.09 7.94 -7.13
C ARG A 165 8.65 8.29 -5.74
N ALA A 166 9.65 9.16 -5.63
CA ALA A 166 10.18 9.57 -4.33
C ALA A 166 9.11 10.18 -3.40
N ALA A 167 8.11 10.85 -3.97
CA ALA A 167 6.97 11.36 -3.20
C ALA A 167 6.16 10.25 -2.49
N ASN A 168 6.10 9.04 -3.08
CA ASN A 168 5.40 7.90 -2.48
C ASN A 168 6.06 7.43 -1.16
N GLU A 169 7.37 7.56 -1.05
CA GLU A 169 8.10 7.12 0.14
C GLU A 169 7.66 7.90 1.38
N HIS A 170 7.32 9.17 1.24
CA HIS A 170 6.84 10.01 2.34
C HIS A 170 5.49 9.51 2.88
N GLY A 171 4.48 9.31 2.02
CA GLY A 171 3.16 8.85 2.47
C GLY A 171 3.18 7.47 3.14
N LEU A 172 4.03 6.55 2.65
CA LEU A 172 4.21 5.25 3.28
C LEU A 172 5.06 5.33 4.55
N ALA A 173 6.05 6.24 4.62
CA ALA A 173 6.86 6.47 5.82
C ALA A 173 5.98 6.99 6.96
N ASP A 174 5.13 7.98 6.70
CA ASP A 174 4.21 8.54 7.68
C ASP A 174 3.26 7.47 8.25
N LEU A 175 2.72 6.61 7.39
CA LEU A 175 1.93 5.47 7.87
C LEU A 175 2.77 4.52 8.74
N LYS A 176 4.03 4.25 8.38
CA LYS A 176 4.91 3.33 9.12
C LYS A 176 5.42 3.92 10.45
N ASN A 177 5.38 5.23 10.63
CA ASN A 177 5.76 5.89 11.88
C ASN A 177 4.85 5.53 13.07
N TRP A 178 3.65 5.02 12.79
CA TRP A 178 2.76 4.55 13.85
C TRP A 178 3.35 3.35 14.59
N ARG A 179 3.77 3.57 15.85
CA ARG A 179 4.43 2.54 16.69
C ARG A 179 3.65 1.24 16.82
N ILE A 180 2.33 1.27 16.68
CA ILE A 180 1.48 0.07 16.74
C ILE A 180 1.84 -0.94 15.64
N LEU A 181 2.33 -0.48 14.49
CA LEU A 181 2.73 -1.34 13.37
C LEU A 181 3.99 -2.17 13.66
N THR A 182 4.82 -1.77 14.62
CA THR A 182 6.01 -2.54 15.01
C THR A 182 5.67 -3.83 15.80
N LYS A 183 4.42 -3.94 16.25
CA LYS A 183 3.97 -5.04 17.13
C LYS A 183 2.77 -5.80 16.57
N VAL A 184 2.54 -5.74 15.25
CA VAL A 184 1.40 -6.42 14.62
C VAL A 184 1.50 -7.92 14.84
N ARG A 185 0.48 -8.48 15.50
CA ARG A 185 0.29 -9.92 15.74
C ARG A 185 -1.06 -10.40 15.25
N MET A 186 -1.82 -9.54 14.58
CA MET A 186 -3.19 -9.75 14.18
C MET A 186 -3.25 -10.66 12.95
N ASN A 187 -4.43 -11.25 12.73
CA ASN A 187 -4.75 -11.86 11.46
C ASN A 187 -4.90 -10.79 10.36
N ALA A 188 -4.96 -11.23 9.10
CA ALA A 188 -5.03 -10.34 7.94
C ALA A 188 -6.22 -9.37 7.97
N LYS A 189 -7.38 -9.81 8.48
CA LYS A 189 -8.60 -8.98 8.59
C LYS A 189 -8.38 -7.81 9.56
N HIS A 190 -7.88 -8.10 10.76
CA HIS A 190 -7.61 -7.07 11.77
C HIS A 190 -6.48 -6.13 11.34
N ALA A 191 -5.42 -6.65 10.70
CA ALA A 191 -4.34 -5.83 10.16
C ALA A 191 -4.87 -4.87 9.08
N THR A 192 -5.77 -5.33 8.20
CA THR A 192 -6.41 -4.49 7.19
C THR A 192 -7.22 -3.36 7.82
N GLN A 193 -8.03 -3.66 8.83
CA GLN A 193 -8.81 -2.65 9.55
C GLN A 193 -7.89 -1.63 10.23
N LEU A 194 -6.84 -2.09 10.89
CA LEU A 194 -5.88 -1.21 11.56
C LEU A 194 -5.22 -0.26 10.56
N LEU A 195 -4.67 -0.77 9.44
CA LEU A 195 -4.02 0.08 8.46
C LEU A 195 -4.97 1.09 7.82
N ARG A 196 -6.21 0.70 7.55
CA ARG A 196 -7.24 1.63 7.05
C ARG A 196 -7.57 2.72 8.06
N ALA A 197 -7.68 2.38 9.33
CA ALA A 197 -7.87 3.37 10.39
C ALA A 197 -6.69 4.35 10.48
N LEU A 198 -5.46 3.82 10.42
CA LEU A 198 -4.24 4.63 10.43
C LEU A 198 -4.13 5.53 9.20
N LEU A 199 -4.54 5.07 8.01
CA LEU A 199 -4.60 5.90 6.81
C LEU A 199 -5.47 7.15 7.04
N VAL A 200 -6.64 6.98 7.66
CA VAL A 200 -7.54 8.11 7.97
C VAL A 200 -6.88 9.08 8.95
N LEU A 201 -6.22 8.58 9.98
CA LEU A 201 -5.52 9.41 10.98
C LEU A 201 -4.32 10.12 10.37
N THR A 202 -3.47 9.43 9.59
CA THR A 202 -2.32 10.03 8.90
C THR A 202 -2.76 11.17 7.99
N ASN A 203 -3.82 10.96 7.20
CA ASN A 203 -4.33 12.02 6.34
C ASN A 203 -4.92 13.20 7.12
N ALA A 204 -5.48 12.98 8.30
CA ALA A 204 -5.96 14.05 9.18
C ALA A 204 -4.81 14.84 9.82
N GLU A 205 -3.65 14.23 10.07
CA GLU A 205 -2.45 14.91 10.56
C GLU A 205 -1.79 15.77 9.47
N VAL A 206 -1.67 15.22 8.25
CA VAL A 206 -1.06 15.94 7.10
C VAL A 206 -1.92 17.12 6.63
N SER A 207 -3.24 17.07 6.87
CA SER A 207 -4.19 18.13 6.46
C SER A 207 -4.27 19.29 7.45
N ARG A 208 -3.52 19.26 8.55
CA ARG A 208 -3.42 20.35 9.53
C ARG A 208 -2.27 21.27 9.23
#